data_7684cd115bb863b9b323e7066fdccdcf
#
_entry.id   7684cd115bb863b9b323e7066fdccdcf
#
_cell.length_a   1.000
_cell.length_b   1.000
_cell.length_c   1.000
_cell.angle_alpha   90.00
_cell.angle_beta   90.00
_cell.angle_gamma   90.00
#
_symmetry.space_group_name_H-M   'P 1'
#
loop_
_entity.id
_entity.type
_entity.pdbx_description
1 polymer ?
#
loop_
_entity_poly.entity_id
_entity_poly.type
_entity_poly.pdbx_seq_one_letter_code
_entity_poly.pdbx_strand_id
1 'polypeptide(L)'
;MDKNKAAYKLHGIGPIYCLNLDGQPERWEYMQSQFKYWNIEDKVTRISAYDGREDDLSSIIKGRYPTMMASGEVGCTTSHLKAMKEFLKTDEPYAIMMEDDCDLDLVKYWNFTWDDFFAHIPYDWDVVQIAIICTGDLHVKLHRRFVNDFSTACYLITRHHAEKLVRLHCREDKYKLDQGMKPRPVADDLIYNSGNTYAIPMLLYKLEMGSSIHPEHVEVFHKGNNKALWDYWTQHGPYMDIKDYMDFDPYLGRVTENSAVQAQQAQQQEQQQG
;
A
#
# COMPACT_ATOMS: atom_id res chain seq x y z
N MET A 1 -0.80 8.14 -30.20
CA MET A 1 -0.74 8.35 -28.73
C MET A 1 0.55 9.06 -28.41
N ASP A 2 0.49 10.19 -27.76
CA ASP A 2 1.70 10.85 -27.26
C ASP A 2 2.35 9.96 -26.22
N LYS A 3 3.66 9.71 -26.38
CA LYS A 3 4.43 8.91 -25.44
C LYS A 3 4.47 9.63 -24.09
N ASN A 4 4.16 8.91 -23.02
CA ASN A 4 4.33 9.44 -21.66
C ASN A 4 5.82 9.73 -21.40
N LYS A 5 6.17 11.00 -21.38
CA LYS A 5 7.56 11.45 -21.15
C LYS A 5 8.06 11.16 -19.74
N ALA A 6 7.15 10.87 -18.80
CA ALA A 6 7.48 10.55 -17.41
C ALA A 6 7.60 9.04 -17.14
N ALA A 7 7.36 8.17 -18.13
CA ALA A 7 7.39 6.71 -17.93
C ALA A 7 8.74 6.19 -17.42
N TYR A 8 9.85 6.87 -17.71
CA TYR A 8 11.17 6.52 -17.19
C TYR A 8 11.25 6.51 -15.66
N LYS A 9 10.35 7.23 -14.97
CA LYS A 9 10.32 7.28 -13.50
C LYS A 9 9.98 5.94 -12.86
N LEU A 10 9.29 5.06 -13.60
CA LEU A 10 9.00 3.69 -13.18
C LEU A 10 9.97 2.66 -13.78
N HIS A 11 11.06 3.11 -14.42
CA HIS A 11 12.11 2.18 -14.86
C HIS A 11 12.69 1.43 -13.65
N GLY A 12 12.92 0.13 -13.80
CA GLY A 12 13.41 -0.72 -12.72
C GLY A 12 12.32 -1.22 -11.74
N ILE A 13 11.05 -0.79 -11.92
CA ILE A 13 9.96 -1.29 -11.07
C ILE A 13 9.89 -2.81 -11.12
N GLY A 14 9.76 -3.43 -9.95
CA GLY A 14 9.69 -4.89 -9.79
C GLY A 14 8.37 -5.48 -10.28
N PRO A 15 8.19 -6.81 -10.12
CA PRO A 15 6.97 -7.48 -10.51
C PRO A 15 5.78 -6.98 -9.69
N ILE A 16 4.66 -6.74 -10.37
CA ILE A 16 3.40 -6.25 -9.81
C ILE A 16 2.38 -7.37 -9.87
N TYR A 17 1.76 -7.70 -8.73
CA TYR A 17 0.62 -8.60 -8.64
C TYR A 17 -0.62 -7.77 -8.35
N CYS A 18 -1.43 -7.55 -9.40
CA CYS A 18 -2.62 -6.69 -9.31
C CYS A 18 -3.86 -7.52 -9.01
N LEU A 19 -4.48 -7.26 -7.86
CA LEU A 19 -5.69 -7.94 -7.39
C LEU A 19 -6.90 -7.27 -8.00
N ASN A 20 -7.76 -8.07 -8.65
CA ASN A 20 -9.00 -7.58 -9.25
C ASN A 20 -10.07 -8.67 -9.18
N LEU A 21 -11.29 -8.28 -8.81
CA LEU A 21 -12.45 -9.16 -8.83
C LEU A 21 -12.88 -9.48 -10.27
N ASP A 22 -13.17 -10.74 -10.55
CA ASP A 22 -13.60 -11.15 -11.90
C ASP A 22 -14.93 -10.50 -12.31
N GLY A 23 -15.78 -10.17 -11.34
CA GLY A 23 -17.02 -9.44 -11.54
C GLY A 23 -16.87 -7.93 -11.80
N GLN A 24 -15.64 -7.39 -11.81
CA GLN A 24 -15.36 -5.96 -11.99
C GLN A 24 -14.37 -5.71 -13.14
N PRO A 25 -14.74 -6.04 -14.39
CA PRO A 25 -13.83 -5.91 -15.53
C PRO A 25 -13.45 -4.46 -15.85
N GLU A 26 -14.33 -3.48 -15.57
CA GLU A 26 -14.07 -2.05 -15.77
C GLU A 26 -12.90 -1.53 -14.92
N ARG A 27 -12.75 -2.05 -13.70
CA ARG A 27 -11.60 -1.72 -12.83
C ARG A 27 -10.31 -2.28 -13.42
N TRP A 28 -10.37 -3.51 -13.97
CA TRP A 28 -9.22 -4.09 -14.65
C TRP A 28 -8.83 -3.31 -15.91
N GLU A 29 -9.80 -2.89 -16.73
CA GLU A 29 -9.55 -2.05 -17.91
C GLU A 29 -8.89 -0.72 -17.52
N TYR A 30 -9.34 -0.10 -16.43
CA TYR A 30 -8.70 1.09 -15.88
C TYR A 30 -7.23 0.83 -15.52
N MET A 31 -6.93 -0.23 -14.77
CA MET A 31 -5.57 -0.59 -14.40
C MET A 31 -4.68 -0.87 -15.63
N GLN A 32 -5.21 -1.63 -16.59
CA GLN A 32 -4.49 -1.89 -17.84
C GLN A 32 -4.15 -0.60 -18.60
N SER A 33 -5.07 0.37 -18.59
CA SER A 33 -4.83 1.68 -19.22
C SER A 33 -3.68 2.45 -18.56
N GLN A 34 -3.59 2.41 -17.22
CA GLN A 34 -2.49 3.00 -16.46
C GLN A 34 -1.17 2.28 -16.76
N PHE A 35 -1.15 0.94 -16.67
CA PHE A 35 0.06 0.15 -16.92
C PHE A 35 0.61 0.44 -18.33
N LYS A 36 -0.27 0.52 -19.33
CA LYS A 36 0.10 0.90 -20.70
C LYS A 36 0.61 2.34 -20.78
N TYR A 37 -0.04 3.28 -20.10
CA TYR A 37 0.39 4.68 -20.07
C TYR A 37 1.78 4.83 -19.48
N TRP A 38 2.10 4.04 -18.44
CA TRP A 38 3.38 4.03 -17.75
C TRP A 38 4.42 3.08 -18.35
N ASN A 39 4.07 2.29 -19.38
CA ASN A 39 4.92 1.30 -20.05
C ASN A 39 5.50 0.25 -19.09
N ILE A 40 4.62 -0.29 -18.25
CA ILE A 40 4.94 -1.33 -17.24
C ILE A 40 4.04 -2.57 -17.36
N GLU A 41 3.32 -2.76 -18.49
CA GLU A 41 2.40 -3.89 -18.68
C GLU A 41 3.09 -5.25 -18.55
N ASP A 42 4.34 -5.33 -18.97
CA ASP A 42 5.17 -6.54 -18.92
C ASP A 42 5.57 -6.94 -17.49
N LYS A 43 5.38 -6.06 -16.52
CA LYS A 43 5.64 -6.30 -15.09
C LYS A 43 4.43 -6.82 -14.33
N VAL A 44 3.25 -6.83 -14.92
CA VAL A 44 1.99 -7.02 -14.21
C VAL A 44 1.44 -8.43 -14.40
N THR A 45 1.14 -9.07 -13.28
CA THR A 45 0.35 -10.31 -13.22
C THR A 45 -0.99 -10.01 -12.55
N ARG A 46 -2.11 -10.23 -13.28
CA ARG A 46 -3.44 -10.14 -12.70
C ARG A 46 -3.71 -11.30 -11.76
N ILE A 47 -4.22 -11.01 -10.58
CA ILE A 47 -4.70 -11.99 -9.62
C ILE A 47 -6.22 -11.88 -9.53
N SER A 48 -6.92 -12.93 -9.92
CA SER A 48 -8.37 -13.05 -9.69
C SER A 48 -8.62 -13.12 -8.19
N ALA A 49 -9.18 -12.05 -7.63
CA ALA A 49 -9.45 -11.90 -6.22
C ALA A 49 -10.72 -12.66 -5.80
N TYR A 50 -10.82 -13.01 -4.53
CA TYR A 50 -12.01 -13.63 -3.94
C TYR A 50 -13.02 -12.55 -3.55
N ASP A 51 -14.27 -12.65 -4.02
CA ASP A 51 -15.36 -11.78 -3.55
C ASP A 51 -16.10 -12.42 -2.37
N GLY A 52 -15.69 -12.05 -1.16
CA GLY A 52 -16.33 -12.58 0.05
C GLY A 52 -17.75 -12.08 0.28
N ARG A 53 -18.27 -11.16 -0.53
CA ARG A 53 -19.67 -10.66 -0.45
C ARG A 53 -20.62 -11.52 -1.29
N GLU A 54 -20.12 -12.02 -2.42
CA GLU A 54 -20.90 -12.81 -3.38
C GLU A 54 -20.63 -14.31 -3.23
N ASP A 55 -19.42 -14.69 -2.79
CA ASP A 55 -18.99 -16.07 -2.71
C ASP A 55 -19.01 -16.61 -1.27
N ASP A 56 -19.42 -17.87 -1.11
CA ASP A 56 -19.18 -18.61 0.14
C ASP A 56 -17.72 -19.05 0.23
N LEU A 57 -16.92 -18.29 0.95
CA LEU A 57 -15.51 -18.58 1.17
C LEU A 57 -15.24 -19.67 2.23
N SER A 58 -16.25 -20.28 2.83
CA SER A 58 -16.07 -21.30 3.87
C SER A 58 -15.28 -22.51 3.38
N SER A 59 -15.40 -22.86 2.10
CA SER A 59 -14.71 -23.98 1.47
C SER A 59 -13.19 -23.78 1.40
N ILE A 60 -12.72 -22.54 1.29
CA ILE A 60 -11.29 -22.18 1.22
C ILE A 60 -10.69 -21.83 2.59
N ILE A 61 -11.50 -21.75 3.65
CA ILE A 61 -10.99 -21.50 5.00
C ILE A 61 -10.67 -22.84 5.69
N LYS A 62 -9.49 -22.93 6.28
CA LYS A 62 -9.05 -24.06 7.09
C LYS A 62 -9.41 -23.81 8.55
N GLY A 63 -10.23 -24.68 9.11
CA GLY A 63 -10.67 -24.58 10.51
C GLY A 63 -11.94 -23.77 10.64
N ARG A 64 -12.06 -22.97 11.72
CA ARG A 64 -13.25 -22.16 11.99
C ARG A 64 -13.24 -20.90 11.11
N TYR A 65 -14.38 -20.59 10.49
CA TYR A 65 -14.55 -19.35 9.74
C TYR A 65 -14.39 -18.12 10.65
N PRO A 66 -13.67 -17.06 10.25
CA PRO A 66 -13.37 -15.91 11.09
C PRO A 66 -14.57 -14.97 11.20
N THR A 67 -15.53 -15.29 12.06
CA THR A 67 -16.79 -14.52 12.23
C THR A 67 -16.60 -13.11 12.81
N MET A 68 -15.40 -12.75 13.23
CA MET A 68 -15.03 -11.38 13.68
C MET A 68 -14.65 -10.47 12.50
N MET A 69 -14.54 -11.00 11.30
CA MET A 69 -14.26 -10.27 10.07
C MET A 69 -15.52 -10.14 9.22
N ALA A 70 -15.69 -9.03 8.54
CA ALA A 70 -16.67 -8.94 7.47
C ALA A 70 -16.26 -9.88 6.31
N SER A 71 -17.22 -10.38 5.57
CA SER A 71 -16.95 -11.33 4.46
C SER A 71 -16.03 -10.72 3.39
N GLY A 72 -16.20 -9.42 3.09
CA GLY A 72 -15.28 -8.68 2.20
C GLY A 72 -13.85 -8.61 2.73
N GLU A 73 -13.66 -8.46 4.06
CA GLU A 73 -12.32 -8.49 4.67
C GLU A 73 -11.68 -9.88 4.55
N VAL A 74 -12.48 -10.96 4.66
CA VAL A 74 -11.98 -12.33 4.43
C VAL A 74 -11.55 -12.49 2.98
N GLY A 75 -12.36 -12.02 2.02
CA GLY A 75 -12.04 -12.01 0.59
C GLY A 75 -10.74 -11.25 0.30
N CYS A 76 -10.61 -10.04 0.83
CA CYS A 76 -9.42 -9.22 0.68
C CYS A 76 -8.16 -9.94 1.22
N THR A 77 -8.20 -10.39 2.49
CA THR A 77 -7.05 -11.05 3.12
C THR A 77 -6.62 -12.31 2.38
N THR A 78 -7.58 -13.16 1.98
CA THR A 78 -7.27 -14.39 1.22
C THR A 78 -6.76 -14.09 -0.18
N SER A 79 -7.21 -13.01 -0.82
CA SER A 79 -6.71 -12.57 -2.12
C SER A 79 -5.26 -12.10 -2.04
N HIS A 80 -4.87 -11.33 -1.03
CA HIS A 80 -3.48 -10.95 -0.81
C HIS A 80 -2.59 -12.17 -0.54
N LEU A 81 -3.03 -13.13 0.26
CA LEU A 81 -2.31 -14.38 0.47
C LEU A 81 -2.19 -15.21 -0.82
N LYS A 82 -3.23 -15.20 -1.67
CA LYS A 82 -3.17 -15.81 -3.01
C LYS A 82 -2.11 -15.14 -3.89
N ALA A 83 -2.07 -13.81 -3.91
CA ALA A 83 -1.06 -13.05 -4.66
C ALA A 83 0.36 -13.38 -4.17
N MET A 84 0.59 -13.47 -2.86
CA MET A 84 1.87 -13.89 -2.30
C MET A 84 2.25 -15.31 -2.72
N LYS A 85 1.29 -16.26 -2.76
CA LYS A 85 1.56 -17.62 -3.26
C LYS A 85 1.99 -17.61 -4.73
N GLU A 86 1.39 -16.77 -5.57
CA GLU A 86 1.79 -16.63 -6.98
C GLU A 86 3.19 -16.01 -7.10
N PHE A 87 3.47 -14.96 -6.35
CA PHE A 87 4.81 -14.35 -6.27
C PHE A 87 5.88 -15.38 -5.90
N LEU A 88 5.63 -16.22 -4.92
CA LEU A 88 6.61 -17.23 -4.46
C LEU A 88 6.90 -18.35 -5.47
N LYS A 89 6.19 -18.40 -6.59
CA LYS A 89 6.52 -19.28 -7.72
C LYS A 89 7.67 -18.75 -8.60
N THR A 90 8.05 -17.51 -8.43
CA THR A 90 9.19 -16.85 -9.11
C THR A 90 10.42 -16.88 -8.19
N ASP A 91 11.56 -16.41 -8.67
CA ASP A 91 12.78 -16.24 -7.87
C ASP A 91 13.04 -14.77 -7.49
N GLU A 92 12.08 -13.88 -7.75
CA GLU A 92 12.22 -12.46 -7.47
C GLU A 92 12.39 -12.18 -5.96
N PRO A 93 13.26 -11.26 -5.55
CA PRO A 93 13.53 -10.98 -4.15
C PRO A 93 12.41 -10.22 -3.43
N TYR A 94 11.60 -9.49 -4.18
CA TYR A 94 10.45 -8.75 -3.69
C TYR A 94 9.37 -8.66 -4.77
N ALA A 95 8.17 -8.25 -4.38
CA ALA A 95 7.07 -7.95 -5.28
C ALA A 95 6.29 -6.72 -4.82
N ILE A 96 5.53 -6.14 -5.73
CA ILE A 96 4.54 -5.11 -5.46
C ILE A 96 3.17 -5.77 -5.51
N MET A 97 2.41 -5.66 -4.42
CA MET A 97 1.01 -6.02 -4.36
C MET A 97 0.18 -4.76 -4.59
N MET A 98 -0.78 -4.82 -5.50
CA MET A 98 -1.56 -3.65 -5.91
C MET A 98 -3.03 -4.03 -6.06
N GLU A 99 -3.94 -3.25 -5.50
CA GLU A 99 -5.38 -3.38 -5.73
C GLU A 99 -5.81 -2.58 -6.98
N ASP A 100 -6.97 -2.89 -7.52
CA ASP A 100 -7.45 -2.38 -8.80
C ASP A 100 -8.11 -0.99 -8.73
N ASP A 101 -7.96 -0.30 -7.61
CA ASP A 101 -8.33 1.11 -7.41
C ASP A 101 -7.13 2.02 -7.13
N CYS A 102 -5.91 1.51 -7.26
CA CYS A 102 -4.71 2.33 -7.13
C CYS A 102 -4.57 3.27 -8.33
N ASP A 103 -4.12 4.51 -8.08
CA ASP A 103 -3.93 5.54 -9.10
C ASP A 103 -2.48 6.04 -9.10
N LEU A 104 -1.83 5.93 -10.27
CA LEU A 104 -0.42 6.25 -10.48
C LEU A 104 -0.18 7.72 -10.89
N ASP A 105 -1.17 8.58 -10.85
CA ASP A 105 -1.07 9.94 -11.38
C ASP A 105 -0.03 10.81 -10.67
N LEU A 106 0.25 10.54 -9.39
CA LEU A 106 1.29 11.25 -8.64
C LEU A 106 2.72 11.00 -9.15
N VAL A 107 2.96 9.89 -9.84
CA VAL A 107 4.28 9.57 -10.42
C VAL A 107 4.79 10.70 -11.34
N LYS A 108 3.91 11.44 -11.99
CA LYS A 108 4.25 12.61 -12.81
C LYS A 108 5.04 13.68 -12.05
N TYR A 109 4.76 13.80 -10.75
CA TYR A 109 5.29 14.83 -9.86
C TYR A 109 6.48 14.40 -9.04
N TRP A 110 6.89 13.10 -9.08
CA TRP A 110 8.12 12.67 -8.44
C TRP A 110 9.33 13.33 -9.13
N ASN A 111 10.29 13.85 -8.37
CA ASN A 111 11.56 14.34 -8.86
C ASN A 111 12.68 13.29 -8.73
N PHE A 112 12.30 12.03 -8.78
CA PHE A 112 13.16 10.87 -8.66
C PHE A 112 12.58 9.70 -9.49
N THR A 113 13.39 8.65 -9.65
CA THR A 113 12.98 7.40 -10.31
C THR A 113 12.64 6.32 -9.28
N TRP A 114 12.03 5.23 -9.75
CA TRP A 114 11.83 4.03 -8.91
C TRP A 114 13.14 3.47 -8.38
N ASP A 115 14.20 3.46 -9.19
CA ASP A 115 15.52 3.00 -8.77
C ASP A 115 16.08 3.88 -7.65
N ASP A 116 15.90 5.21 -7.74
CA ASP A 116 16.30 6.14 -6.67
C ASP A 116 15.52 5.86 -5.37
N PHE A 117 14.21 5.68 -5.48
CA PHE A 117 13.37 5.32 -4.33
C PHE A 117 13.84 4.01 -3.70
N PHE A 118 13.98 2.95 -4.50
CA PHE A 118 14.32 1.62 -4.02
C PHE A 118 15.72 1.58 -3.37
N ALA A 119 16.66 2.36 -3.89
CA ALA A 119 18.01 2.46 -3.33
C ALA A 119 18.09 3.16 -1.96
N HIS A 120 17.03 3.89 -1.57
CA HIS A 120 17.01 4.68 -0.33
C HIS A 120 16.10 4.12 0.77
N ILE A 121 15.30 3.09 0.50
CA ILE A 121 14.50 2.45 1.55
C ILE A 121 15.41 1.74 2.56
N PRO A 122 15.05 1.68 3.86
CA PRO A 122 15.85 1.03 4.89
C PRO A 122 16.10 -0.44 4.55
N TYR A 123 17.33 -0.91 4.72
CA TYR A 123 17.73 -2.28 4.34
C TYR A 123 17.02 -3.40 5.14
N ASP A 124 16.40 -3.08 6.27
CA ASP A 124 15.71 -4.04 7.15
C ASP A 124 14.19 -4.11 6.89
N TRP A 125 13.71 -3.54 5.77
CA TRP A 125 12.28 -3.55 5.47
C TRP A 125 11.77 -4.96 5.13
N ASP A 126 10.61 -5.29 5.67
CA ASP A 126 9.80 -6.44 5.26
C ASP A 126 8.68 -6.01 4.30
N VAL A 127 8.08 -4.85 4.60
CA VAL A 127 7.01 -4.24 3.79
C VAL A 127 7.22 -2.73 3.70
N VAL A 128 6.94 -2.14 2.53
CA VAL A 128 6.83 -0.68 2.35
C VAL A 128 5.46 -0.36 1.78
N GLN A 129 4.62 0.26 2.59
CA GLN A 129 3.29 0.71 2.18
C GLN A 129 3.43 2.04 1.43
N ILE A 130 2.92 2.12 0.18
CA ILE A 130 3.07 3.29 -0.69
C ILE A 130 1.74 3.93 -1.12
N ALA A 131 0.61 3.27 -0.87
CA ALA A 131 -0.72 3.86 -0.93
C ALA A 131 -1.34 3.79 0.47
N ILE A 132 -1.67 4.95 1.03
CA ILE A 132 -2.05 5.09 2.44
C ILE A 132 -3.35 5.87 2.53
N ILE A 133 -4.26 5.42 3.40
CA ILE A 133 -5.38 6.22 3.89
C ILE A 133 -5.07 6.58 5.34
N CYS A 134 -4.69 7.82 5.56
CA CYS A 134 -4.46 8.34 6.90
C CYS A 134 -5.72 9.06 7.40
N THR A 135 -6.16 8.72 8.60
CA THR A 135 -7.32 9.36 9.25
C THR A 135 -6.94 10.52 10.17
N GLY A 136 -5.67 10.86 10.21
CA GLY A 136 -5.08 11.94 11.00
C GLY A 136 -4.17 12.83 10.16
N ASP A 137 -3.10 13.32 10.77
CA ASP A 137 -2.09 14.11 10.07
C ASP A 137 -1.35 13.25 9.04
N LEU A 138 -1.25 13.76 7.81
CA LEU A 138 -0.57 13.07 6.73
C LEU A 138 0.95 13.23 6.88
N HIS A 139 1.63 12.11 7.09
CA HIS A 139 3.09 12.05 7.09
C HIS A 139 3.59 11.68 5.69
N VAL A 140 4.18 12.66 5.00
CA VAL A 140 4.64 12.49 3.60
C VAL A 140 6.04 11.91 3.47
N LYS A 141 6.83 11.89 4.54
CA LYS A 141 8.16 11.27 4.58
C LYS A 141 8.06 9.80 4.95
N LEU A 142 9.09 9.03 4.58
CA LEU A 142 9.21 7.64 5.01
C LEU A 142 9.23 7.57 6.55
N HIS A 143 8.43 6.68 7.11
CA HIS A 143 8.34 6.47 8.56
C HIS A 143 8.02 5.00 8.87
N ARG A 144 8.26 4.57 10.11
CA ARG A 144 7.70 3.32 10.60
C ARG A 144 6.18 3.43 10.56
N ARG A 145 5.51 2.42 9.98
CA ARG A 145 4.06 2.44 9.84
C ARG A 145 3.36 2.70 11.18
N PHE A 146 2.47 3.68 11.21
CA PHE A 146 1.57 3.91 12.33
C PHE A 146 0.32 3.03 12.19
N VAL A 147 -0.35 2.78 13.30
CA VAL A 147 -1.61 2.01 13.31
C VAL A 147 -2.71 2.63 12.45
N ASN A 148 -2.63 3.95 12.22
CA ASN A 148 -3.59 4.73 11.44
C ASN A 148 -3.23 4.86 9.95
N ASP A 149 -2.13 4.26 9.50
CA ASP A 149 -1.80 4.16 8.08
C ASP A 149 -2.52 2.96 7.50
N PHE A 150 -3.79 3.15 7.13
CA PHE A 150 -4.64 2.09 6.63
C PHE A 150 -4.41 1.82 5.14
N SER A 151 -4.94 0.70 4.69
CA SER A 151 -5.05 0.23 3.32
C SER A 151 -3.94 -0.69 2.85
N THR A 152 -4.34 -1.66 2.06
CA THR A 152 -3.50 -2.61 1.33
C THR A 152 -3.47 -2.34 -0.18
N ALA A 153 -3.94 -1.15 -0.62
CA ALA A 153 -4.09 -0.84 -2.04
C ALA A 153 -2.76 -0.91 -2.83
N CYS A 154 -1.63 -0.53 -2.22
CA CYS A 154 -0.32 -0.76 -2.83
C CYS A 154 0.80 -0.81 -1.80
N TYR A 155 1.60 -1.89 -1.86
CA TYR A 155 2.77 -2.08 -1.01
C TYR A 155 3.80 -2.99 -1.66
N LEU A 156 5.07 -2.79 -1.28
CA LEU A 156 6.17 -3.71 -1.58
C LEU A 156 6.25 -4.75 -0.45
N ILE A 157 6.58 -5.98 -0.80
CA ILE A 157 6.80 -7.06 0.17
C ILE A 157 8.04 -7.87 -0.21
N THR A 158 8.92 -8.14 0.76
CA THR A 158 10.07 -9.02 0.54
C THR A 158 9.63 -10.47 0.40
N ARG A 159 10.41 -11.26 -0.35
CA ARG A 159 10.20 -12.72 -0.43
C ARG A 159 10.17 -13.35 0.96
N HIS A 160 11.11 -13.00 1.82
CA HIS A 160 11.19 -13.54 3.18
C HIS A 160 9.89 -13.33 3.97
N HIS A 161 9.31 -12.12 3.88
CA HIS A 161 8.06 -11.81 4.60
C HIS A 161 6.86 -12.52 3.97
N ALA A 162 6.78 -12.57 2.63
CA ALA A 162 5.74 -13.33 1.93
C ALA A 162 5.79 -14.83 2.28
N GLU A 163 6.97 -15.44 2.33
CA GLU A 163 7.15 -16.83 2.77
C GLU A 163 6.68 -17.04 4.20
N LYS A 164 7.01 -16.11 5.10
CA LYS A 164 6.54 -16.14 6.49
C LYS A 164 5.02 -16.13 6.57
N LEU A 165 4.35 -15.21 5.86
CA LEU A 165 2.90 -15.09 5.87
C LEU A 165 2.23 -16.31 5.24
N VAL A 166 2.71 -16.78 4.11
CA VAL A 166 2.19 -17.98 3.44
C VAL A 166 2.34 -19.21 4.34
N ARG A 167 3.50 -19.40 4.99
CA ARG A 167 3.72 -20.50 5.94
C ARG A 167 2.77 -20.44 7.14
N LEU A 168 2.47 -19.24 7.65
CA LEU A 168 1.58 -19.05 8.80
C LEU A 168 0.11 -19.24 8.43
N HIS A 169 -0.30 -18.71 7.28
CA HIS A 169 -1.71 -18.53 6.93
C HIS A 169 -2.21 -19.40 5.76
N CYS A 170 -1.34 -20.10 5.04
CA CYS A 170 -1.76 -20.99 3.96
C CYS A 170 -1.54 -22.46 4.33
N ARG A 171 -2.47 -23.32 3.92
CA ARG A 171 -2.43 -24.76 4.09
C ARG A 171 -2.88 -25.40 2.79
N GLU A 172 -1.93 -25.73 1.92
CA GLU A 172 -2.20 -26.19 0.54
C GLU A 172 -3.01 -25.14 -0.22
N ASP A 173 -4.26 -25.43 -0.54
CA ASP A 173 -5.22 -24.57 -1.26
C ASP A 173 -6.14 -23.76 -0.32
N LYS A 174 -6.00 -23.92 1.01
CA LYS A 174 -6.84 -23.26 2.02
C LYS A 174 -6.08 -22.22 2.84
N TYR A 175 -6.84 -21.32 3.44
CA TYR A 175 -6.32 -20.22 4.26
C TYR A 175 -6.72 -20.41 5.72
N LYS A 176 -5.78 -20.18 6.62
CA LYS A 176 -5.98 -20.26 8.07
C LYS A 176 -5.98 -18.85 8.65
N LEU A 177 -7.16 -18.38 9.02
CA LEU A 177 -7.40 -17.05 9.61
C LEU A 177 -7.97 -17.26 11.01
N ASP A 178 -7.09 -17.49 11.99
CA ASP A 178 -7.51 -17.81 13.35
C ASP A 178 -8.10 -16.59 14.07
N GLN A 179 -9.28 -16.78 14.65
CA GLN A 179 -9.89 -15.79 15.53
C GLN A 179 -9.06 -15.63 16.82
N GLY A 180 -8.96 -14.39 17.30
CA GLY A 180 -8.20 -14.07 18.50
C GLY A 180 -6.70 -13.91 18.26
N MET A 181 -6.24 -13.99 17.00
CA MET A 181 -4.88 -13.58 16.66
C MET A 181 -4.63 -12.10 16.99
N LYS A 182 -3.41 -11.82 17.40
CA LYS A 182 -2.90 -10.44 17.48
C LYS A 182 -1.64 -10.38 16.63
N PRO A 183 -1.64 -9.62 15.57
CA PRO A 183 -2.71 -8.74 15.05
C PRO A 183 -3.96 -9.50 14.56
N ARG A 184 -5.08 -8.77 14.35
CA ARG A 184 -6.29 -9.35 13.75
C ARG A 184 -5.95 -9.91 12.36
N PRO A 185 -6.65 -10.96 11.87
CA PRO A 185 -6.34 -11.56 10.58
C PRO A 185 -6.94 -10.78 9.38
N VAL A 186 -7.21 -9.48 9.51
CA VAL A 186 -7.53 -8.58 8.39
C VAL A 186 -6.25 -8.21 7.65
N ALA A 187 -6.36 -7.93 6.36
CA ALA A 187 -5.21 -7.76 5.47
C ALA A 187 -4.17 -6.77 6.02
N ASP A 188 -4.61 -5.55 6.41
CA ASP A 188 -3.73 -4.52 6.99
C ASP A 188 -2.93 -5.04 8.19
N ASP A 189 -3.64 -5.56 9.18
CA ASP A 189 -3.01 -6.00 10.43
C ASP A 189 -2.10 -7.22 10.20
N LEU A 190 -2.57 -8.17 9.38
CA LEU A 190 -1.85 -9.41 9.12
C LEU A 190 -0.54 -9.14 8.36
N ILE A 191 -0.59 -8.28 7.33
CA ILE A 191 0.57 -8.01 6.47
C ILE A 191 1.56 -7.10 7.21
N TYR A 192 1.07 -6.00 7.77
CA TYR A 192 1.93 -4.93 8.25
C TYR A 192 2.45 -5.12 9.67
N ASN A 193 1.64 -5.70 10.57
CA ASN A 193 2.07 -5.86 11.96
C ASN A 193 2.90 -7.14 12.21
N SER A 194 3.18 -7.91 11.16
CA SER A 194 3.97 -9.14 11.23
C SER A 194 5.45 -8.96 10.94
N GLY A 195 5.88 -7.78 10.52
CA GLY A 195 7.25 -7.49 10.12
C GLY A 195 7.65 -6.03 10.31
N ASN A 196 8.85 -5.69 9.82
CA ASN A 196 9.32 -4.32 9.76
C ASN A 196 8.64 -3.58 8.62
N THR A 197 7.58 -2.84 8.94
CA THR A 197 6.80 -2.11 7.95
C THR A 197 7.11 -0.61 8.01
N TYR A 198 7.44 -0.08 6.85
CA TYR A 198 7.57 1.35 6.60
C TYR A 198 6.40 1.85 5.77
N ALA A 199 6.14 3.14 5.81
CA ALA A 199 5.06 3.79 5.08
C ALA A 199 5.54 5.10 4.47
N ILE A 200 5.11 5.37 3.24
CA ILE A 200 5.34 6.62 2.52
C ILE A 200 4.20 6.81 1.51
N PRO A 201 3.40 7.88 1.59
CA PRO A 201 2.25 8.08 0.70
C PRO A 201 2.69 8.63 -0.65
N MET A 202 2.80 7.76 -1.65
CA MET A 202 3.28 8.09 -2.98
C MET A 202 2.24 7.93 -4.08
N LEU A 203 1.12 7.25 -3.81
CA LEU A 203 0.08 6.91 -4.76
C LEU A 203 -1.30 7.34 -4.25
N LEU A 204 -2.24 7.47 -5.17
CA LEU A 204 -3.63 7.83 -4.90
C LEU A 204 -4.57 6.64 -5.03
N TYR A 205 -5.85 6.91 -4.77
CA TYR A 205 -6.96 6.01 -5.01
C TYR A 205 -7.84 6.55 -6.12
N LYS A 206 -8.33 5.68 -6.99
CA LYS A 206 -9.33 6.03 -7.99
C LYS A 206 -10.71 6.14 -7.32
N LEU A 207 -11.07 7.34 -6.90
CA LEU A 207 -12.27 7.59 -6.08
C LEU A 207 -13.56 7.15 -6.76
N GLU A 208 -13.66 7.29 -8.09
CA GLU A 208 -14.83 6.92 -8.87
C GLU A 208 -15.07 5.39 -8.89
N MET A 209 -14.05 4.61 -8.58
CA MET A 209 -14.17 3.16 -8.44
C MET A 209 -14.81 2.75 -7.11
N GLY A 210 -14.84 3.64 -6.14
CA GLY A 210 -15.36 3.36 -4.80
C GLY A 210 -14.52 2.36 -4.01
N SER A 211 -14.97 2.04 -2.81
CA SER A 211 -14.43 0.94 -2.01
C SER A 211 -15.36 -0.26 -2.08
N SER A 212 -14.84 -1.42 -2.39
CA SER A 212 -15.61 -2.67 -2.43
C SER A 212 -15.96 -3.20 -1.04
N ILE A 213 -15.17 -2.84 -0.02
CA ILE A 213 -15.32 -3.36 1.35
C ILE A 213 -16.06 -2.35 2.23
N HIS A 214 -15.69 -1.08 2.15
CA HIS A 214 -16.19 0.02 2.98
C HIS A 214 -16.58 1.23 2.12
N PRO A 215 -17.71 1.19 1.39
CA PRO A 215 -18.12 2.29 0.49
C PRO A 215 -18.22 3.66 1.19
N GLU A 216 -18.61 3.67 2.47
CA GLU A 216 -18.73 4.87 3.29
C GLU A 216 -17.37 5.56 3.56
N HIS A 217 -16.27 4.83 3.52
CA HIS A 217 -14.94 5.37 3.75
C HIS A 217 -14.48 6.31 2.62
N VAL A 218 -15.01 6.17 1.42
CA VAL A 218 -14.66 7.01 0.27
C VAL A 218 -14.94 8.48 0.57
N GLU A 219 -16.12 8.79 1.08
CA GLU A 219 -16.51 10.17 1.41
C GLU A 219 -15.77 10.70 2.65
N VAL A 220 -15.60 9.86 3.66
CA VAL A 220 -15.10 10.29 4.98
C VAL A 220 -13.57 10.40 4.98
N PHE A 221 -12.88 9.48 4.33
CA PHE A 221 -11.42 9.36 4.43
C PHE A 221 -10.70 9.52 3.09
N HIS A 222 -11.13 8.79 2.03
CA HIS A 222 -10.36 8.73 0.78
C HIS A 222 -10.29 10.08 0.08
N LYS A 223 -11.40 10.81 -0.02
CA LYS A 223 -11.44 12.13 -0.70
C LYS A 223 -10.50 13.14 -0.04
N GLY A 224 -10.57 13.25 1.28
CA GLY A 224 -9.72 14.17 2.03
C GLY A 224 -8.24 13.81 1.89
N ASN A 225 -7.91 12.54 2.04
CA ASN A 225 -6.56 12.02 1.91
C ASN A 225 -6.01 12.22 0.50
N ASN A 226 -6.76 11.85 -0.55
CA ASN A 226 -6.35 12.07 -1.94
C ASN A 226 -6.10 13.55 -2.24
N LYS A 227 -6.99 14.43 -1.74
CA LYS A 227 -6.81 15.87 -1.94
C LYS A 227 -5.53 16.37 -1.28
N ALA A 228 -5.27 15.99 -0.04
CA ALA A 228 -4.05 16.39 0.68
C ALA A 228 -2.79 15.89 -0.02
N LEU A 229 -2.78 14.63 -0.48
CA LEU A 229 -1.67 14.07 -1.25
C LEU A 229 -1.48 14.77 -2.58
N TRP A 230 -2.56 15.00 -3.33
CA TRP A 230 -2.53 15.72 -4.60
C TRP A 230 -1.94 17.11 -4.43
N ASP A 231 -2.46 17.88 -3.46
CA ASP A 231 -2.01 19.23 -3.19
C ASP A 231 -0.51 19.24 -2.80
N TYR A 232 -0.09 18.31 -1.95
CA TYR A 232 1.30 18.19 -1.54
C TYR A 232 2.22 17.84 -2.71
N TRP A 233 1.95 16.73 -3.43
CA TRP A 233 2.84 16.25 -4.49
C TRP A 233 2.91 17.20 -5.68
N THR A 234 1.81 17.86 -6.06
CA THR A 234 1.80 18.83 -7.15
C THR A 234 2.60 20.09 -6.84
N GLN A 235 2.61 20.52 -5.56
CA GLN A 235 3.30 21.72 -5.11
C GLN A 235 4.77 21.48 -4.77
N HIS A 236 5.09 20.36 -4.15
CA HIS A 236 6.41 20.10 -3.58
C HIS A 236 7.18 19.00 -4.33
N GLY A 237 6.52 17.97 -4.81
CA GLY A 237 7.13 16.80 -5.43
C GLY A 237 8.16 17.12 -6.53
N PRO A 238 7.90 18.07 -7.48
CA PRO A 238 8.86 18.39 -8.52
C PRO A 238 10.16 19.04 -8.05
N TYR A 239 10.23 19.48 -6.80
CA TYR A 239 11.36 20.23 -6.25
C TYR A 239 12.10 19.51 -5.14
N MET A 240 11.55 18.41 -4.61
CA MET A 240 12.14 17.67 -3.51
C MET A 240 12.95 16.46 -4.04
N ASP A 241 14.16 16.31 -3.52
CA ASP A 241 14.96 15.12 -3.78
C ASP A 241 14.43 13.91 -2.99
N ILE A 242 14.71 12.70 -3.46
CA ILE A 242 14.32 11.48 -2.74
C ILE A 242 14.84 11.47 -1.29
N LYS A 243 16.00 12.03 -1.05
CA LYS A 243 16.60 12.12 0.29
C LYS A 243 15.77 12.94 1.26
N ASP A 244 15.04 13.94 0.76
CA ASP A 244 14.14 14.77 1.59
C ASP A 244 12.95 13.95 2.13
N TYR A 245 12.57 12.88 1.42
CA TYR A 245 11.52 11.96 1.84
C TYR A 245 12.03 10.83 2.72
N MET A 246 13.33 10.51 2.64
CA MET A 246 13.98 9.40 3.33
C MET A 246 14.70 9.81 4.62
N ASP A 247 14.46 11.04 5.11
CA ASP A 247 14.95 11.53 6.40
C ASP A 247 14.25 10.78 7.54
N PHE A 248 14.84 9.65 7.92
CA PHE A 248 14.30 8.71 8.88
C PHE A 248 15.32 8.41 9.98
N ASP A 249 14.94 8.62 11.25
CA ASP A 249 15.75 8.20 12.39
C ASP A 249 15.42 6.73 12.75
N PRO A 250 16.33 5.78 12.48
CA PRO A 250 16.08 4.36 12.73
C PRO A 250 15.95 4.03 14.22
N TYR A 251 16.45 4.87 15.11
CA TYR A 251 16.39 4.65 16.56
C TYR A 251 15.05 5.09 17.15
N LEU A 252 14.46 6.14 16.63
CA LEU A 252 13.17 6.64 17.11
C LEU A 252 11.98 5.92 16.45
N GLY A 253 12.20 5.20 15.35
CA GLY A 253 11.14 4.57 14.58
C GLY A 253 10.13 5.56 14.00
N ARG A 254 10.48 6.86 13.97
CA ARG A 254 9.66 7.97 13.50
C ARG A 254 10.44 8.76 12.47
N VAL A 255 9.74 9.40 11.56
CA VAL A 255 10.27 10.63 10.97
C VAL A 255 10.57 11.52 12.14
N THR A 256 11.79 12.04 12.23
CA THR A 256 12.17 13.02 13.23
C THR A 256 11.03 14.04 13.29
N GLU A 257 10.36 14.08 14.45
CA GLU A 257 9.16 14.88 14.61
C GLU A 257 9.46 16.28 14.16
N ASN A 258 8.93 16.54 13.04
CA ASN A 258 8.63 17.79 12.43
C ASN A 258 9.19 19.03 13.09
N SER A 259 9.96 19.71 12.33
CA SER A 259 10.05 21.16 12.31
C SER A 259 8.73 21.89 12.66
N ALA A 260 7.54 21.32 12.42
CA ALA A 260 6.25 21.90 12.81
C ALA A 260 5.98 21.86 14.32
N VAL A 261 6.27 20.75 15.02
CA VAL A 261 6.11 20.68 16.48
C VAL A 261 7.21 21.48 17.16
N GLN A 262 8.43 21.43 16.63
CA GLN A 262 9.51 22.27 17.12
C GLN A 262 9.25 23.76 16.86
N ALA A 263 8.69 24.12 15.71
CA ALA A 263 8.28 25.50 15.42
C ALA A 263 7.12 25.96 16.31
N GLN A 264 6.15 25.09 16.60
CA GLN A 264 5.08 25.41 17.56
C GLN A 264 5.60 25.55 18.99
N GLN A 265 6.53 24.68 19.40
CA GLN A 265 7.15 24.78 20.72
C GLN A 265 8.04 26.03 20.85
N ALA A 266 8.79 26.37 19.80
CA ALA A 266 9.57 27.60 19.75
C ALA A 266 8.67 28.86 19.81
N GLN A 267 7.58 28.89 19.06
CA GLN A 267 6.61 29.99 19.12
C GLN A 267 5.92 30.12 20.48
N GLN A 268 5.61 28.99 21.14
CA GLN A 268 5.05 29.02 22.50
C GLN A 268 6.06 29.50 23.55
N GLN A 269 7.34 29.17 23.37
CA GLN A 269 8.40 29.66 24.25
C GLN A 269 8.68 31.16 24.06
N GLU A 270 8.64 31.65 22.84
CA GLU A 270 8.74 33.11 22.56
C GLU A 270 7.57 33.93 23.14
N GLN A 271 6.36 33.34 23.09
CA GLN A 271 5.15 33.99 23.68
C GLN A 271 5.15 33.98 25.22
N GLN A 272 5.92 33.13 25.87
CA GLN A 272 6.02 33.09 27.34
C GLN A 272 7.17 33.94 27.89
N GLN A 273 8.04 34.47 27.03
CA GLN A 273 9.18 35.31 27.41
C GLN A 273 9.01 36.78 27.05
N GLY A 274 7.91 37.17 26.43
CA GLY A 274 7.49 38.53 26.10
C GLY A 274 6.30 38.98 26.93
#